data_f6cdbe29f7bbdeff1edf132549d9a14a
#
_entry.id   f6cdbe29f7bbdeff1edf132549d9a14a
#
_cell.length_a   1.000
_cell.length_b   1.000
_cell.length_c   1.000
_cell.angle_alpha   90.00
_cell.angle_beta   90.00
_cell.angle_gamma   90.00
#
_symmetry.space_group_name_H-M   'P 1'
#
loop_
_entity.id
_entity.type
_entity.pdbx_description
1 polymer ?
#
loop_
_entity_poly.entity_id
_entity_poly.type
_entity_poly.pdbx_seq_one_letter_code
_entity_poly.pdbx_strand_id
1 'polypeptide(L)'
;MKQLTIYASLILIMIMGIILTGCYKDVILPDTVLDPDGPPQAVSFSNDLAPIFNSKCAISGCHVSGVRKPYLSTITSYQEIVNGGFVNTAIPKESILYKAINGSMREYVPSAIERQKIYDWIRNGAPNN
;
A
#
# COMPACT_ATOMS: atom_id res chain seq x y z
N MET A 1 -30.51 -2.08 57.02
CA MET A 1 -31.05 -1.77 55.69
C MET A 1 -30.14 -0.82 54.89
N LYS A 2 -29.66 0.33 55.40
CA LYS A 2 -28.78 1.27 54.64
C LYS A 2 -27.46 0.67 54.15
N GLN A 3 -26.82 -0.20 54.94
CA GLN A 3 -25.56 -0.85 54.53
C GLN A 3 -25.75 -1.78 53.35
N LEU A 4 -26.85 -2.54 53.30
CA LEU A 4 -27.17 -3.51 52.25
C LEU A 4 -27.39 -2.80 50.89
N THR A 5 -28.05 -1.64 50.92
CA THR A 5 -28.26 -0.83 49.69
C THR A 5 -26.97 -0.24 49.14
N ILE A 6 -26.02 0.12 50.00
CA ILE A 6 -24.69 0.65 49.58
C ILE A 6 -23.89 -0.46 48.88
N TYR A 7 -23.86 -1.66 49.47
CA TYR A 7 -23.16 -2.80 48.81
C TYR A 7 -23.79 -3.22 47.49
N ALA A 8 -25.13 -3.23 47.41
CA ALA A 8 -25.84 -3.54 46.16
C ALA A 8 -25.54 -2.53 45.06
N SER A 9 -25.46 -1.20 45.38
CA SER A 9 -25.11 -0.18 44.40
C SER A 9 -23.66 -0.25 43.92
N LEU A 10 -22.71 -0.59 44.80
CA LEU A 10 -21.31 -0.77 44.45
C LEU A 10 -21.10 -2.00 43.51
N ILE A 11 -21.78 -3.09 43.78
CA ILE A 11 -21.76 -4.29 42.91
C ILE A 11 -22.35 -3.98 41.53
N LEU A 12 -23.45 -3.23 41.48
CA LEU A 12 -24.08 -2.84 40.22
C LEU A 12 -23.16 -1.97 39.36
N ILE A 13 -22.45 -1.01 39.98
CA ILE A 13 -21.47 -0.15 39.29
C ILE A 13 -20.30 -0.99 38.76
N MET A 14 -19.82 -1.94 39.55
CA MET A 14 -18.72 -2.82 39.15
C MET A 14 -19.11 -3.71 37.98
N ILE A 15 -20.32 -4.25 37.96
CA ILE A 15 -20.83 -5.09 36.86
C ILE A 15 -21.01 -4.23 35.59
N MET A 16 -21.52 -3.01 35.72
CA MET A 16 -21.72 -2.10 34.60
C MET A 16 -20.38 -1.66 33.95
N GLY A 17 -19.30 -1.57 34.73
CA GLY A 17 -17.95 -1.28 34.22
C GLY A 17 -17.37 -2.41 33.37
N ILE A 18 -17.70 -3.65 33.65
CA ILE A 18 -17.19 -4.83 32.91
C ILE A 18 -17.87 -4.99 31.53
N ILE A 19 -19.13 -4.52 31.39
CA ILE A 19 -19.89 -4.65 30.16
C ILE A 19 -19.41 -3.63 29.09
N LEU A 20 -18.71 -2.55 29.50
CA LEU A 20 -18.23 -1.52 28.58
C LEU A 20 -16.86 -1.81 27.95
N THR A 21 -16.20 -2.89 28.33
CA THR A 21 -15.00 -3.37 27.62
C THR A 21 -15.42 -4.11 26.35
N GLY A 22 -15.99 -3.39 25.39
CA GLY A 22 -16.19 -3.89 24.05
C GLY A 22 -14.82 -4.18 23.44
N CYS A 23 -14.53 -5.44 23.15
CA CYS A 23 -13.41 -5.80 22.29
C CYS A 23 -13.63 -5.12 20.94
N TYR A 24 -12.89 -4.04 20.67
CA TYR A 24 -12.75 -3.52 19.32
C TYR A 24 -12.00 -4.62 18.53
N LYS A 25 -12.78 -5.41 17.81
CA LYS A 25 -12.21 -6.38 16.88
C LYS A 25 -11.83 -5.59 15.64
N ASP A 26 -10.53 -5.35 15.46
CA ASP A 26 -10.02 -4.92 14.17
C ASP A 26 -10.50 -5.93 13.14
N VAL A 27 -11.45 -5.52 12.31
CA VAL A 27 -11.80 -6.28 11.12
C VAL A 27 -10.62 -6.11 10.17
N ILE A 28 -9.68 -7.05 10.21
CA ILE A 28 -8.73 -7.24 9.12
C ILE A 28 -9.61 -7.63 7.94
N LEU A 29 -9.94 -6.65 7.09
CA LEU A 29 -10.56 -6.97 5.81
C LEU A 29 -9.66 -7.99 5.11
N PRO A 30 -10.20 -9.11 4.63
CA PRO A 30 -9.41 -10.03 3.85
C PRO A 30 -8.77 -9.27 2.69
N ASP A 31 -7.49 -9.53 2.40
CA ASP A 31 -6.66 -8.92 1.35
C ASP A 31 -7.28 -8.97 -0.07
N THR A 32 -8.50 -9.45 -0.19
CA THR A 32 -9.19 -9.72 -1.46
C THR A 32 -10.06 -8.56 -1.96
N VAL A 33 -10.31 -7.54 -1.15
CA VAL A 33 -11.08 -6.36 -1.58
C VAL A 33 -10.18 -5.13 -1.55
N LEU A 34 -9.25 -5.07 -2.49
CA LEU A 34 -8.52 -3.82 -2.77
C LEU A 34 -9.52 -2.84 -3.39
N ASP A 35 -9.82 -1.76 -2.67
CA ASP A 35 -10.44 -0.59 -3.28
C ASP A 35 -9.32 0.26 -3.90
N PRO A 36 -9.17 0.26 -5.22
CA PRO A 36 -8.07 0.99 -5.87
C PRO A 36 -8.14 2.50 -5.62
N ASP A 37 -9.32 3.02 -5.35
CA ASP A 37 -9.58 4.44 -5.14
C ASP A 37 -9.76 4.80 -3.66
N GLY A 38 -9.63 3.83 -2.75
CA GLY A 38 -9.61 4.04 -1.30
C GLY A 38 -8.43 4.92 -0.86
N PRO A 39 -8.31 5.25 0.43
CA PRO A 39 -7.18 6.02 0.95
C PRO A 39 -5.85 5.37 0.56
N PRO A 40 -4.88 6.13 -0.01
CA PRO A 40 -3.61 5.55 -0.42
C PRO A 40 -2.80 5.09 0.80
N GLN A 41 -2.23 3.90 0.71
CA GLN A 41 -1.34 3.37 1.73
C GLN A 41 0.02 4.08 1.69
N ALA A 42 0.69 4.16 2.84
CA ALA A 42 2.07 4.60 2.88
C ALA A 42 2.96 3.53 2.23
N VAL A 43 3.73 3.93 1.22
CA VAL A 43 4.60 3.04 0.45
C VAL A 43 6.00 3.64 0.39
N SER A 44 7.01 2.85 0.74
CA SER A 44 8.43 3.21 0.58
C SER A 44 8.93 2.78 -0.79
N PHE A 45 9.54 3.70 -1.53
CA PHE A 45 10.14 3.33 -2.81
C PHE A 45 11.26 2.31 -2.62
N SER A 46 12.18 2.56 -1.70
CA SER A 46 13.37 1.72 -1.49
C SER A 46 13.02 0.33 -0.95
N ASN A 47 12.06 0.24 -0.02
CA ASN A 47 11.73 -1.02 0.66
C ASN A 47 10.63 -1.83 -0.03
N ASP A 48 9.65 -1.16 -0.65
CA ASP A 48 8.50 -1.83 -1.25
C ASP A 48 8.62 -1.96 -2.78
N LEU A 49 9.02 -0.89 -3.49
CA LEU A 49 8.93 -0.86 -4.95
C LEU A 49 10.22 -1.24 -5.66
N ALA A 50 11.38 -0.78 -5.18
CA ALA A 50 12.65 -1.11 -5.81
C ALA A 50 12.90 -2.63 -5.91
N PRO A 51 12.56 -3.46 -4.89
CA PRO A 51 12.62 -4.91 -5.01
C PRO A 51 11.72 -5.48 -6.11
N ILE A 52 10.49 -4.94 -6.26
CA ILE A 52 9.55 -5.37 -7.30
C ILE A 52 10.14 -5.07 -8.68
N PHE A 53 10.60 -3.84 -8.91
CA PHE A 53 11.18 -3.44 -10.19
C PHE A 53 12.43 -4.24 -10.53
N ASN A 54 13.31 -4.43 -9.56
CA ASN A 54 14.55 -5.18 -9.76
C ASN A 54 14.31 -6.65 -10.11
N SER A 55 13.40 -7.31 -9.40
CA SER A 55 13.18 -8.75 -9.56
C SER A 55 12.26 -9.11 -10.75
N LYS A 56 11.33 -8.21 -11.10
CA LYS A 56 10.29 -8.50 -12.08
C LYS A 56 10.44 -7.75 -13.40
N CYS A 57 11.15 -6.63 -13.40
CA CYS A 57 11.27 -5.76 -14.56
C CYS A 57 12.71 -5.63 -15.06
N ALA A 58 13.71 -5.55 -14.17
CA ALA A 58 15.13 -5.45 -14.52
C ALA A 58 15.75 -6.82 -14.81
N ILE A 59 15.02 -7.67 -15.49
CA ILE A 59 15.47 -9.02 -15.89
C ILE A 59 16.13 -9.00 -17.26
N SER A 60 16.91 -10.03 -17.56
CA SER A 60 17.64 -10.16 -18.83
C SER A 60 16.70 -10.00 -20.04
N GLY A 61 17.10 -9.13 -20.97
CA GLY A 61 16.32 -8.83 -22.17
C GLY A 61 15.20 -7.79 -21.98
N CYS A 62 14.97 -7.32 -20.72
CA CYS A 62 13.91 -6.36 -20.42
C CYS A 62 14.51 -5.01 -19.97
N HIS A 63 14.20 -4.55 -18.78
CA HIS A 63 14.58 -3.21 -18.28
C HIS A 63 15.91 -3.17 -17.51
N VAL A 64 16.82 -4.08 -17.82
CA VAL A 64 18.20 -4.06 -17.31
C VAL A 64 19.02 -2.97 -18.02
N SER A 65 20.04 -2.46 -17.34
CA SER A 65 20.91 -1.41 -17.87
C SER A 65 21.48 -1.77 -19.26
N GLY A 66 21.40 -0.82 -20.19
CA GLY A 66 21.90 -0.98 -21.54
C GLY A 66 20.97 -1.69 -22.54
N VAL A 67 19.85 -2.24 -22.08
CA VAL A 67 18.90 -2.99 -22.97
C VAL A 67 17.70 -2.13 -23.35
N ARG A 68 16.84 -1.80 -22.39
CA ARG A 68 15.61 -1.03 -22.66
C ARG A 68 15.31 -0.07 -21.53
N LYS A 69 15.07 1.19 -21.85
CA LYS A 69 14.60 2.20 -20.90
C LYS A 69 13.11 2.00 -20.54
N PRO A 70 12.66 2.39 -19.32
CA PRO A 70 13.48 2.85 -18.20
C PRO A 70 14.35 1.70 -17.62
N TYR A 71 15.55 2.01 -17.10
CA TYR A 71 16.38 1.01 -16.43
C TYR A 71 15.92 0.83 -14.99
N LEU A 72 15.44 -0.37 -14.66
CA LEU A 72 14.68 -0.62 -13.43
C LEU A 72 15.46 -1.40 -12.36
N SER A 73 16.81 -1.35 -12.41
CA SER A 73 17.64 -1.86 -11.32
C SER A 73 17.40 -1.07 -10.03
N THR A 74 17.70 -1.66 -8.88
CA THR A 74 17.53 -1.02 -7.57
C THR A 74 18.16 0.38 -7.48
N ILE A 75 19.30 0.59 -8.14
CA ILE A 75 20.04 1.85 -8.06
C ILE A 75 19.45 2.93 -8.97
N THR A 76 18.92 2.55 -10.14
CA THR A 76 18.55 3.51 -11.20
C THR A 76 17.03 3.72 -11.30
N SER A 77 16.23 2.77 -10.83
CA SER A 77 14.80 2.73 -11.09
C SER A 77 14.05 4.00 -10.69
N TYR A 78 14.35 4.60 -9.54
CA TYR A 78 13.69 5.83 -9.12
C TYR A 78 13.94 6.98 -10.12
N GLN A 79 15.19 7.23 -10.43
CA GLN A 79 15.61 8.30 -11.34
C GLN A 79 15.02 8.09 -12.75
N GLU A 80 15.08 6.88 -13.25
CA GLU A 80 14.57 6.53 -14.58
C GLU A 80 13.05 6.66 -14.66
N ILE A 81 12.32 6.31 -13.60
CA ILE A 81 10.86 6.39 -13.56
C ILE A 81 10.40 7.85 -13.41
N VAL A 82 10.94 8.57 -12.44
CA VAL A 82 10.48 9.93 -12.12
C VAL A 82 10.98 10.94 -13.13
N ASN A 83 12.30 10.98 -13.37
CA ASN A 83 12.90 11.94 -14.32
C ASN A 83 12.61 11.57 -15.78
N GLY A 84 12.32 10.30 -16.05
CA GLY A 84 11.90 9.83 -17.38
C GLY A 84 10.43 10.17 -17.73
N GLY A 85 9.69 10.79 -16.80
CA GLY A 85 8.31 11.21 -17.04
C GLY A 85 7.30 10.05 -17.05
N PHE A 86 7.61 8.91 -16.42
CA PHE A 86 6.70 7.76 -16.37
C PHE A 86 5.63 7.91 -15.29
N VAL A 87 5.72 8.96 -14.45
CA VAL A 87 4.82 9.24 -13.32
C VAL A 87 4.09 10.56 -13.54
N ASN A 88 2.78 10.56 -13.33
CA ASN A 88 1.94 11.75 -13.28
C ASN A 88 1.26 11.79 -11.91
N THR A 89 1.79 12.57 -10.98
CA THR A 89 1.25 12.68 -9.62
C THR A 89 -0.02 13.53 -9.54
N ALA A 90 -0.28 14.38 -10.54
CA ALA A 90 -1.50 15.16 -10.61
C ALA A 90 -2.70 14.31 -11.07
N ILE A 91 -2.47 13.38 -11.99
CA ILE A 91 -3.49 12.44 -12.47
C ILE A 91 -2.88 11.03 -12.48
N PRO A 92 -2.81 10.35 -11.32
CA PRO A 92 -2.06 9.11 -11.14
C PRO A 92 -2.42 7.99 -12.13
N LYS A 93 -3.70 7.84 -12.50
CA LYS A 93 -4.15 6.86 -13.50
C LYS A 93 -3.64 7.15 -14.92
N GLU A 94 -3.22 8.39 -15.20
CA GLU A 94 -2.62 8.78 -16.48
C GLU A 94 -1.10 8.54 -16.54
N SER A 95 -0.48 8.11 -15.43
CA SER A 95 0.93 7.70 -15.41
C SER A 95 1.19 6.58 -16.42
N ILE A 96 2.25 6.72 -17.22
CA ILE A 96 2.70 5.68 -18.13
C ILE A 96 2.98 4.37 -17.36
N LEU A 97 3.62 4.49 -16.20
CA LEU A 97 3.90 3.37 -15.32
C LEU A 97 2.61 2.64 -14.90
N TYR A 98 1.58 3.38 -14.43
CA TYR A 98 0.31 2.79 -14.04
C TYR A 98 -0.36 2.05 -15.19
N LYS A 99 -0.40 2.67 -16.37
CA LYS A 99 -0.99 2.06 -17.58
C LYS A 99 -0.23 0.82 -18.00
N ALA A 100 1.11 0.85 -17.94
CA ALA A 100 1.94 -0.28 -18.31
C ALA A 100 1.69 -1.49 -17.39
N ILE A 101 1.72 -1.33 -16.06
CA ILE A 101 1.56 -2.44 -15.11
C ILE A 101 0.12 -3.00 -15.07
N ASN A 102 -0.86 -2.26 -15.54
CA ASN A 102 -2.24 -2.73 -15.69
C ASN A 102 -2.58 -3.20 -17.12
N GLY A 103 -1.68 -2.96 -18.07
CA GLY A 103 -1.79 -3.32 -19.48
C GLY A 103 -0.68 -4.28 -19.93
N SER A 104 0.23 -3.77 -20.78
CA SER A 104 1.24 -4.57 -21.48
C SER A 104 2.25 -5.27 -20.56
N MET A 105 2.46 -4.79 -19.34
CA MET A 105 3.39 -5.36 -18.35
C MET A 105 2.68 -6.10 -17.21
N ARG A 106 1.37 -6.30 -17.31
CA ARG A 106 0.57 -6.92 -16.25
C ARG A 106 1.02 -8.34 -15.89
N GLU A 107 1.45 -9.11 -16.86
CA GLU A 107 1.91 -10.49 -16.66
C GLU A 107 3.17 -10.57 -15.78
N TYR A 108 4.02 -9.54 -15.81
CA TYR A 108 5.24 -9.47 -14.99
C TYR A 108 4.96 -9.00 -13.57
N VAL A 109 3.85 -8.30 -13.33
CA VAL A 109 3.38 -7.88 -12.01
C VAL A 109 1.96 -8.41 -11.79
N PRO A 110 1.79 -9.73 -11.67
CA PRO A 110 0.46 -10.35 -11.59
C PRO A 110 -0.28 -10.01 -10.29
N SER A 111 0.45 -9.74 -9.20
CA SER A 111 -0.13 -9.40 -7.91
C SER A 111 -0.88 -8.05 -7.96
N ALA A 112 -2.17 -8.09 -7.65
CA ALA A 112 -2.98 -6.87 -7.52
C ALA A 112 -2.47 -5.97 -6.39
N ILE A 113 -1.97 -6.56 -5.29
CA ILE A 113 -1.40 -5.83 -4.15
C ILE A 113 -0.16 -5.06 -4.56
N GLU A 114 0.75 -5.66 -5.34
CA GLU A 114 1.96 -4.98 -5.81
C GLU A 114 1.63 -3.84 -6.78
N ARG A 115 0.66 -4.04 -7.68
CA ARG A 115 0.20 -2.96 -8.56
C ARG A 115 -0.47 -1.83 -7.78
N GLN A 116 -1.24 -2.17 -6.73
CA GLN A 116 -1.82 -1.17 -5.84
C GLN A 116 -0.74 -0.38 -5.09
N LYS A 117 0.30 -1.02 -4.57
CA LYS A 117 1.44 -0.31 -3.95
C LYS A 117 2.06 0.71 -4.92
N ILE A 118 2.29 0.32 -6.17
CA ILE A 118 2.83 1.25 -7.18
C ILE A 118 1.87 2.42 -7.40
N TYR A 119 0.57 2.16 -7.49
CA TYR A 119 -0.44 3.20 -7.66
C TYR A 119 -0.52 4.14 -6.45
N ASP A 120 -0.52 3.60 -5.23
CA ASP A 120 -0.56 4.38 -4.00
C ASP A 120 0.68 5.26 -3.83
N TRP A 121 1.86 4.75 -4.21
CA TRP A 121 3.09 5.53 -4.22
C TRP A 121 2.98 6.74 -5.18
N ILE A 122 2.40 6.55 -6.37
CA ILE A 122 2.16 7.66 -7.31
C ILE A 122 1.19 8.67 -6.70
N ARG A 123 0.10 8.21 -6.08
CA ARG A 123 -0.91 9.06 -5.41
C ARG A 123 -0.34 9.86 -4.25
N ASN A 124 0.66 9.32 -3.57
CA ASN A 124 1.39 9.98 -2.49
C ASN A 124 2.49 10.95 -2.97
N GLY A 125 2.55 11.26 -4.26
CA GLY A 125 3.50 12.20 -4.84
C GLY A 125 4.82 11.58 -5.28
N ALA A 126 4.89 10.25 -5.39
CA ALA A 126 6.06 9.49 -5.84
C ALA A 126 7.37 9.84 -5.08
N PRO A 127 7.39 9.78 -3.74
CA PRO A 127 8.55 10.15 -2.96
C PRO A 127 9.72 9.18 -3.15
N ASN A 128 10.96 9.69 -2.98
CA ASN A 128 12.17 8.88 -2.90
C ASN A 128 12.48 8.60 -1.43
N ASN A 129 11.96 7.54 -0.86
CA ASN A 129 12.02 7.22 0.57
C ASN A 129 12.39 5.75 0.84
#